data_fb059969809ac1c8d6291dd25e63a747
#
_entry.id   fb059969809ac1c8d6291dd25e63a747
#
_cell.length_a   1.000
_cell.length_b   1.000
_cell.length_c   1.000
_cell.angle_alpha   90.00
_cell.angle_beta   90.00
_cell.angle_gamma   90.00
#
_symmetry.space_group_name_H-M   'P 1'
#
loop_
_entity.id
_entity.type
_entity.pdbx_description
1 polymer ?
#
loop_
_entity_poly.entity_id
_entity_poly.type
_entity_poly.pdbx_seq_one_letter_code
_entity_poly.pdbx_strand_id
1 'polypeptide(L)'
;MKACFMGLGYIGLPTAIIAAKNGVDVTGVDINSKVVAQTNSGQLHIVEPGLEKLLQEVLNAGTFRATSHPVESDAYFIVVPTPFKGNHQPDISYVENATRMVMPYLKPGDLYVIESTSPVGTTEKMAELIFANRPELKGAIHIAYCPERVLPGNVIYELMNNDRVIGGIDEESSTHAIEFYSHFVKGQLHRTNARTAELCKLTENSSRDVQIAFANELSMICEQAGINVWNLIELANKHPRVNILQPGCGVGGHCIAVDPYFITSAYPKEAKIIASAREINNYKAQWCAERVKNAMLEFELKNSRKPVVAMMGLAFKPNIDDLRESPSKRITTEVLQSKNNADILVVEPNIKEHNVFKLTPYKEAYENADIVVFLTAHNEFKSLEWRDDKVILDFCGIFKK
;
A
#
# COMPACT_ATOMS: atom_id res chain seq x y z
N MET A 1 -5.72 30.71 7.81
CA MET A 1 -4.50 29.98 7.46
C MET A 1 -4.65 29.44 6.04
N LYS A 2 -3.62 29.59 5.20
CA LYS A 2 -3.56 29.06 3.84
C LYS A 2 -2.63 27.84 3.81
N ALA A 3 -3.05 26.76 3.14
CA ALA A 3 -2.24 25.57 3.00
C ALA A 3 -2.11 25.14 1.53
N CYS A 4 -0.93 24.66 1.15
CA CYS A 4 -0.61 24.15 -0.18
C CYS A 4 -0.23 22.68 -0.08
N PHE A 5 -1.01 21.79 -0.73
CA PHE A 5 -0.77 20.34 -0.76
C PHE A 5 -0.17 19.94 -2.10
N MET A 6 1.06 19.43 -2.10
CA MET A 6 1.80 18.97 -3.27
C MET A 6 1.55 17.47 -3.50
N GLY A 7 0.76 17.15 -4.50
CA GLY A 7 0.28 15.80 -4.81
C GLY A 7 -1.18 15.60 -4.41
N LEU A 8 -2.03 15.30 -5.39
CA LEU A 8 -3.47 15.07 -5.21
C LEU A 8 -3.82 13.58 -5.42
N GLY A 9 -2.97 12.68 -4.97
CA GLY A 9 -3.21 11.24 -4.99
C GLY A 9 -4.17 10.77 -3.90
N TYR A 10 -4.13 9.44 -3.63
CA TYR A 10 -5.01 8.75 -2.66
C TYR A 10 -4.92 9.28 -1.21
N ILE A 11 -3.85 9.99 -0.87
CA ILE A 11 -3.66 10.60 0.46
C ILE A 11 -3.82 12.10 0.39
N GLY A 12 -3.12 12.76 -0.53
CA GLY A 12 -3.07 14.23 -0.57
C GLY A 12 -4.41 14.87 -0.86
N LEU A 13 -5.20 14.33 -1.79
CA LEU A 13 -6.52 14.89 -2.11
C LEU A 13 -7.50 14.78 -0.92
N PRO A 14 -7.68 13.61 -0.29
CA PRO A 14 -8.55 13.52 0.89
C PRO A 14 -8.10 14.41 2.06
N THR A 15 -6.79 14.44 2.38
CA THR A 15 -6.28 15.28 3.47
C THR A 15 -6.53 16.78 3.19
N ALA A 16 -6.27 17.23 1.96
CA ALA A 16 -6.52 18.59 1.50
C ALA A 16 -8.02 18.99 1.62
N ILE A 17 -8.92 18.08 1.17
CA ILE A 17 -10.38 18.30 1.28
C ILE A 17 -10.82 18.39 2.74
N ILE A 18 -10.32 17.50 3.62
CA ILE A 18 -10.67 17.50 5.04
C ILE A 18 -10.16 18.76 5.72
N ALA A 19 -8.94 19.20 5.44
CA ALA A 19 -8.41 20.47 5.95
C ALA A 19 -9.27 21.65 5.49
N ALA A 20 -9.66 21.71 4.20
CA ALA A 20 -10.52 22.74 3.64
C ALA A 20 -11.92 22.75 4.29
N LYS A 21 -12.49 21.58 4.54
CA LYS A 21 -13.79 21.41 5.23
C LYS A 21 -13.75 21.94 6.67
N ASN A 22 -12.59 21.93 7.30
CA ASN A 22 -12.37 22.39 8.67
C ASN A 22 -11.77 23.82 8.75
N GLY A 23 -11.97 24.63 7.71
CA GLY A 23 -11.72 26.08 7.75
C GLY A 23 -10.33 26.53 7.28
N VAL A 24 -9.52 25.64 6.69
CA VAL A 24 -8.27 26.01 6.04
C VAL A 24 -8.54 26.43 4.59
N ASP A 25 -7.93 27.51 4.11
CA ASP A 25 -7.94 27.88 2.67
C ASP A 25 -6.87 27.06 1.95
N VAL A 26 -7.30 26.05 1.17
CA VAL A 26 -6.41 25.03 0.62
C VAL A 26 -6.25 25.16 -0.89
N THR A 27 -4.99 25.17 -1.33
CA THR A 27 -4.62 24.95 -2.73
C THR A 27 -3.99 23.55 -2.87
N GLY A 28 -4.63 22.67 -3.60
CA GLY A 28 -4.06 21.39 -4.00
C GLY A 28 -3.26 21.54 -5.30
N VAL A 29 -2.09 20.94 -5.37
CA VAL A 29 -1.20 21.02 -6.55
C VAL A 29 -0.93 19.63 -7.09
N ASP A 30 -1.14 19.45 -8.39
CA ASP A 30 -0.75 18.23 -9.10
C ASP A 30 -0.14 18.59 -10.47
N ILE A 31 0.94 17.88 -10.83
CA ILE A 31 1.61 18.08 -12.13
C ILE A 31 0.78 17.55 -13.30
N ASN A 32 -0.19 16.68 -13.05
CA ASN A 32 -1.11 16.14 -14.04
C ASN A 32 -2.30 17.10 -14.22
N SER A 33 -2.29 17.84 -15.32
CA SER A 33 -3.36 18.80 -15.66
C SER A 33 -4.75 18.17 -15.73
N LYS A 34 -4.86 16.87 -16.05
CA LYS A 34 -6.14 16.15 -16.07
C LYS A 34 -6.68 15.98 -14.66
N VAL A 35 -5.82 15.63 -13.70
CA VAL A 35 -6.19 15.55 -12.27
C VAL A 35 -6.68 16.91 -11.78
N VAL A 36 -5.94 17.97 -12.08
CA VAL A 36 -6.32 19.35 -11.72
C VAL A 36 -7.69 19.73 -12.29
N ALA A 37 -7.91 19.51 -13.59
CA ALA A 37 -9.16 19.84 -14.25
C ALA A 37 -10.34 19.04 -13.68
N GLN A 38 -10.17 17.73 -13.50
CA GLN A 38 -11.17 16.82 -12.95
C GLN A 38 -11.53 17.21 -11.52
N THR A 39 -10.54 17.46 -10.67
CA THR A 39 -10.76 17.89 -9.28
C THR A 39 -11.53 19.21 -9.21
N ASN A 40 -11.15 20.22 -10.01
CA ASN A 40 -11.87 21.50 -10.06
C ASN A 40 -13.29 21.40 -10.63
N SER A 41 -13.61 20.36 -11.42
CA SER A 41 -14.98 20.07 -11.86
C SER A 41 -15.82 19.33 -10.83
N GLY A 42 -15.28 19.04 -9.64
CA GLY A 42 -15.95 18.31 -8.57
C GLY A 42 -15.99 16.80 -8.76
N GLN A 43 -15.14 16.27 -9.67
CA GLN A 43 -15.02 14.84 -9.95
C GLN A 43 -13.75 14.25 -9.32
N LEU A 44 -13.83 13.01 -8.86
CA LEU A 44 -12.69 12.28 -8.32
C LEU A 44 -12.02 11.43 -9.40
N HIS A 45 -10.69 11.34 -9.33
CA HIS A 45 -9.87 10.36 -10.08
C HIS A 45 -9.46 9.17 -9.20
N ILE A 46 -9.90 9.14 -7.94
CA ILE A 46 -9.71 8.07 -6.97
C ILE A 46 -11.06 7.58 -6.47
N VAL A 47 -11.11 6.33 -6.00
CA VAL A 47 -12.35 5.73 -5.46
C VAL A 47 -12.28 5.77 -3.93
N GLU A 48 -13.08 6.66 -3.32
CA GLU A 48 -13.21 6.75 -1.86
C GLU A 48 -14.64 7.16 -1.50
N PRO A 49 -15.37 6.33 -0.72
CA PRO A 49 -16.76 6.60 -0.38
C PRO A 49 -16.96 7.96 0.33
N GLY A 50 -17.88 8.76 -0.19
CA GLY A 50 -18.24 10.06 0.41
C GLY A 50 -17.30 11.23 0.08
N LEU A 51 -16.13 11.00 -0.50
CA LEU A 51 -15.15 12.05 -0.78
C LEU A 51 -15.62 13.02 -1.86
N GLU A 52 -16.35 12.54 -2.89
CA GLU A 52 -16.87 13.40 -3.96
C GLU A 52 -17.80 14.46 -3.44
N LYS A 53 -18.70 14.09 -2.52
CA LYS A 53 -19.59 15.04 -1.87
C LYS A 53 -18.84 16.11 -1.10
N LEU A 54 -17.80 15.72 -0.33
CA LEU A 54 -16.96 16.67 0.40
C LEU A 54 -16.20 17.60 -0.54
N LEU A 55 -15.67 17.07 -1.66
CA LEU A 55 -15.00 17.87 -2.69
C LEU A 55 -15.92 18.97 -3.22
N GLN A 56 -17.16 18.61 -3.60
CA GLN A 56 -18.16 19.57 -4.08
C GLN A 56 -18.49 20.63 -3.03
N GLU A 57 -18.62 20.24 -1.76
CA GLU A 57 -18.88 21.17 -0.66
C GLU A 57 -17.77 22.21 -0.50
N VAL A 58 -16.49 21.80 -0.50
CA VAL A 58 -15.34 22.72 -0.33
C VAL A 58 -15.07 23.59 -1.56
N LEU A 59 -15.35 23.07 -2.78
CA LEU A 59 -15.30 23.87 -4.00
C LEU A 59 -16.37 24.96 -4.01
N ASN A 60 -17.61 24.61 -3.66
CA ASN A 60 -18.72 25.56 -3.57
C ASN A 60 -18.51 26.62 -2.46
N ALA A 61 -17.87 26.25 -1.36
CA ALA A 61 -17.50 27.16 -0.29
C ALA A 61 -16.31 28.06 -0.66
N GLY A 62 -15.58 27.75 -1.75
CA GLY A 62 -14.37 28.48 -2.15
C GLY A 62 -13.17 28.26 -1.24
N THR A 63 -13.20 27.26 -0.36
CA THR A 63 -12.11 26.92 0.57
C THR A 63 -11.09 25.94 -0.02
N PHE A 64 -11.36 25.38 -1.20
CA PHE A 64 -10.45 24.49 -1.92
C PHE A 64 -10.40 24.86 -3.41
N ARG A 65 -9.21 24.77 -4.00
CA ARG A 65 -8.97 24.80 -5.44
C ARG A 65 -7.78 23.93 -5.80
N ALA A 66 -7.76 23.38 -7.03
CA ALA A 66 -6.61 22.66 -7.56
C ALA A 66 -5.86 23.49 -8.62
N THR A 67 -4.53 23.41 -8.64
CA THR A 67 -3.64 24.13 -9.59
C THR A 67 -2.49 23.23 -10.01
N SER A 68 -1.76 23.61 -11.08
CA SER A 68 -0.54 22.92 -11.51
C SER A 68 0.74 23.46 -10.89
N HIS A 69 0.67 24.56 -10.17
CA HIS A 69 1.82 25.23 -9.55
C HIS A 69 1.48 25.63 -8.11
N PRO A 70 2.47 25.59 -7.17
CA PRO A 70 2.27 26.06 -5.82
C PRO A 70 1.97 27.57 -5.79
N VAL A 71 1.36 27.99 -4.70
CA VAL A 71 1.04 29.39 -4.41
C VAL A 71 1.55 29.76 -3.02
N GLU A 72 1.70 31.05 -2.75
CA GLU A 72 2.03 31.54 -1.41
C GLU A 72 1.01 31.04 -0.37
N SER A 73 1.52 30.40 0.66
CA SER A 73 0.75 29.77 1.72
C SER A 73 1.48 29.90 3.06
N ASP A 74 0.78 29.62 4.15
CA ASP A 74 1.36 29.57 5.49
C ASP A 74 1.89 28.18 5.84
N ALA A 75 1.40 27.15 5.13
CA ALA A 75 1.79 25.75 5.32
C ALA A 75 1.88 24.99 3.98
N TYR A 76 2.90 24.17 3.84
CA TYR A 76 3.17 23.36 2.63
C TYR A 76 3.28 21.89 3.00
N PHE A 77 2.51 21.05 2.34
CA PHE A 77 2.45 19.60 2.58
C PHE A 77 2.95 18.84 1.34
N ILE A 78 3.96 18.01 1.52
CA ILE A 78 4.53 17.19 0.46
C ILE A 78 3.93 15.78 0.54
N VAL A 79 3.03 15.46 -0.40
CA VAL A 79 2.24 14.22 -0.41
C VAL A 79 2.37 13.54 -1.79
N VAL A 80 3.60 13.40 -2.23
CA VAL A 80 3.96 12.83 -3.54
C VAL A 80 4.35 11.36 -3.41
N PRO A 81 4.28 10.56 -4.51
CA PRO A 81 4.73 9.18 -4.49
C PRO A 81 6.23 9.06 -4.14
N THR A 82 6.57 7.95 -3.47
CA THR A 82 7.95 7.57 -3.15
C THR A 82 8.20 6.11 -3.61
N PRO A 83 8.30 5.86 -4.92
CA PRO A 83 8.57 4.53 -5.45
C PRO A 83 10.01 4.10 -5.13
N PHE A 84 10.34 2.86 -5.46
CA PHE A 84 11.74 2.44 -5.49
C PHE A 84 12.28 2.38 -6.93
N LYS A 85 13.60 2.59 -7.07
CA LYS A 85 14.36 2.36 -8.32
C LYS A 85 15.00 0.97 -8.28
N GLY A 86 15.80 0.67 -9.31
CA GLY A 86 16.54 -0.59 -9.38
C GLY A 86 17.21 -1.01 -8.06
N ASN A 87 17.23 -2.31 -7.79
CA ASN A 87 17.68 -2.90 -6.53
C ASN A 87 16.90 -2.44 -5.28
N HIS A 88 15.62 -2.11 -5.43
CA HIS A 88 14.72 -1.70 -4.35
C HIS A 88 15.21 -0.47 -3.54
N GLN A 89 16.01 0.41 -4.16
CA GLN A 89 16.45 1.65 -3.53
C GLN A 89 15.31 2.68 -3.52
N PRO A 90 15.03 3.35 -2.39
CA PRO A 90 13.99 4.38 -2.32
C PRO A 90 14.26 5.52 -3.30
N ASP A 91 13.22 5.97 -4.01
CA ASP A 91 13.31 7.14 -4.88
C ASP A 91 12.65 8.36 -4.22
N ILE A 92 13.44 9.20 -3.57
CA ILE A 92 12.99 10.45 -2.95
C ILE A 92 13.04 11.65 -3.92
N SER A 93 13.35 11.44 -5.19
CA SER A 93 13.46 12.53 -6.16
C SER A 93 12.14 13.31 -6.34
N TYR A 94 11.00 12.64 -6.16
CA TYR A 94 9.69 13.29 -6.17
C TYR A 94 9.53 14.27 -5.00
N VAL A 95 9.98 13.89 -3.80
CA VAL A 95 9.99 14.76 -2.61
C VAL A 95 10.94 15.93 -2.83
N GLU A 96 12.16 15.68 -3.33
CA GLU A 96 13.12 16.73 -3.66
C GLU A 96 12.57 17.71 -4.69
N ASN A 97 11.92 17.24 -5.75
CA ASN A 97 11.33 18.09 -6.78
C ASN A 97 10.16 18.93 -6.22
N ALA A 98 9.27 18.33 -5.45
CA ALA A 98 8.18 19.06 -4.80
C ALA A 98 8.70 20.12 -3.83
N THR A 99 9.76 19.79 -3.08
CA THR A 99 10.47 20.75 -2.21
C THR A 99 11.02 21.94 -3.01
N ARG A 100 11.69 21.66 -4.14
CA ARG A 100 12.20 22.73 -5.02
C ARG A 100 11.10 23.60 -5.61
N MET A 101 9.93 23.03 -5.89
CA MET A 101 8.78 23.79 -6.40
C MET A 101 8.21 24.75 -5.36
N VAL A 102 8.13 24.34 -4.09
CA VAL A 102 7.59 25.20 -3.02
C VAL A 102 8.61 26.18 -2.46
N MET A 103 9.90 25.88 -2.58
CA MET A 103 11.00 26.66 -1.99
C MET A 103 10.96 28.18 -2.31
N PRO A 104 10.64 28.63 -3.55
CA PRO A 104 10.52 30.08 -3.86
C PRO A 104 9.42 30.79 -3.08
N TYR A 105 8.41 30.07 -2.61
CA TYR A 105 7.24 30.61 -1.92
C TYR A 105 7.39 30.61 -0.39
N LEU A 106 8.41 29.90 0.15
CA LEU A 106 8.63 29.81 1.60
C LEU A 106 9.06 31.17 2.16
N LYS A 107 8.50 31.52 3.31
CA LYS A 107 8.82 32.74 4.07
C LYS A 107 8.98 32.44 5.58
N PRO A 108 9.61 33.30 6.37
CA PRO A 108 9.70 33.14 7.81
C PRO A 108 8.32 32.92 8.47
N GLY A 109 8.25 31.92 9.36
CA GLY A 109 7.03 31.49 10.05
C GLY A 109 6.25 30.40 9.34
N ASP A 110 6.57 30.05 8.09
CA ASP A 110 5.86 29.01 7.35
C ASP A 110 6.15 27.61 7.91
N LEU A 111 5.16 26.75 7.78
CA LEU A 111 5.24 25.33 8.10
C LEU A 111 5.48 24.52 6.81
N TYR A 112 6.48 23.63 6.82
CA TYR A 112 6.75 22.65 5.76
C TYR A 112 6.64 21.25 6.35
N VAL A 113 5.77 20.39 5.79
CA VAL A 113 5.53 19.04 6.28
C VAL A 113 5.68 18.03 5.14
N ILE A 114 6.37 16.94 5.41
CA ILE A 114 6.39 15.76 4.53
C ILE A 114 5.42 14.71 5.08
N GLU A 115 4.42 14.32 4.29
CA GLU A 115 3.51 13.19 4.57
C GLU A 115 3.87 11.94 3.76
N SER A 116 4.63 12.11 2.67
CA SER A 116 5.11 10.99 1.83
C SER A 116 5.92 10.00 2.65
N THR A 117 5.64 8.70 2.50
CA THR A 117 6.47 7.65 3.12
C THR A 117 7.93 7.81 2.68
N SER A 118 8.84 7.95 3.63
CA SER A 118 10.22 8.35 3.35
C SER A 118 11.23 7.55 4.17
N PRO A 119 12.44 7.32 3.65
CA PRO A 119 13.57 6.82 4.44
C PRO A 119 13.91 7.76 5.59
N VAL A 120 14.47 7.20 6.66
CA VAL A 120 14.93 7.98 7.82
C VAL A 120 15.99 9.01 7.41
N GLY A 121 15.78 10.26 7.83
CA GLY A 121 16.64 11.40 7.51
C GLY A 121 16.20 12.20 6.28
N THR A 122 15.11 11.82 5.61
CA THR A 122 14.60 12.56 4.45
C THR A 122 14.17 13.98 4.82
N THR A 123 13.50 14.17 5.97
CA THR A 123 13.06 15.47 6.43
C THR A 123 14.24 16.42 6.69
N GLU A 124 15.29 15.92 7.34
CA GLU A 124 16.51 16.67 7.56
C GLU A 124 17.22 17.01 6.25
N LYS A 125 17.28 16.06 5.31
CA LYS A 125 17.85 16.28 3.97
C LYS A 125 17.09 17.39 3.21
N MET A 126 15.75 17.44 3.32
CA MET A 126 14.97 18.51 2.71
C MET A 126 15.20 19.84 3.42
N ALA A 127 15.35 19.85 4.74
CA ALA A 127 15.75 21.05 5.49
C ALA A 127 17.11 21.58 5.02
N GLU A 128 18.11 20.70 4.88
CA GLU A 128 19.42 21.07 4.34
C GLU A 128 19.33 21.63 2.92
N LEU A 129 18.52 21.02 2.05
CA LEU A 129 18.27 21.48 0.69
C LEU A 129 17.68 22.88 0.68
N ILE A 130 16.68 23.15 1.53
CA ILE A 130 16.04 24.47 1.66
C ILE A 130 17.08 25.48 2.16
N PHE A 131 17.77 25.21 3.25
CA PHE A 131 18.72 26.15 3.87
C PHE A 131 19.96 26.42 3.03
N ALA A 132 20.39 25.47 2.20
CA ALA A 132 21.48 25.68 1.24
C ALA A 132 21.11 26.66 0.12
N ASN A 133 19.83 26.73 -0.28
CA ASN A 133 19.33 27.63 -1.32
C ASN A 133 18.68 28.91 -0.78
N ARG A 134 18.18 28.88 0.46
CA ARG A 134 17.48 29.97 1.14
C ARG A 134 18.00 30.07 2.59
N PRO A 135 19.27 30.49 2.77
CA PRO A 135 19.93 30.51 4.11
C PRO A 135 19.22 31.39 5.14
N GLU A 136 18.49 32.39 4.71
CA GLU A 136 17.68 33.29 5.57
C GLU A 136 16.50 32.56 6.25
N LEU A 137 16.11 31.39 5.73
CA LEU A 137 15.03 30.59 6.32
C LEU A 137 15.51 29.66 7.43
N LYS A 138 16.83 29.53 7.64
CA LYS A 138 17.38 28.66 8.68
C LYS A 138 16.99 29.16 10.08
N GLY A 139 16.22 28.34 10.80
CA GLY A 139 15.65 28.70 12.11
C GLY A 139 14.49 29.69 12.03
N ALA A 140 13.99 30.00 10.83
CA ALA A 140 12.87 30.91 10.61
C ALA A 140 11.63 30.21 10.04
N ILE A 141 11.72 28.95 9.63
CA ILE A 141 10.59 28.11 9.19
C ILE A 141 10.52 26.83 10.02
N HIS A 142 9.34 26.24 10.07
CA HIS A 142 9.06 25.00 10.81
C HIS A 142 9.01 23.83 9.84
N ILE A 143 9.81 22.79 10.09
CA ILE A 143 9.92 21.61 9.21
C ILE A 143 9.58 20.36 10.00
N ALA A 144 8.61 19.56 9.53
CA ALA A 144 8.15 18.36 10.20
C ALA A 144 7.84 17.22 9.24
N TYR A 145 7.70 16.06 9.80
CA TYR A 145 7.21 14.83 9.16
C TYR A 145 5.95 14.34 9.88
N CYS A 146 4.91 14.00 9.12
CA CYS A 146 3.69 13.41 9.66
C CYS A 146 3.20 12.32 8.70
N PRO A 147 3.55 11.04 8.91
CA PRO A 147 3.16 9.96 8.01
C PRO A 147 1.66 9.70 8.01
N GLU A 148 1.12 9.39 6.84
CA GLU A 148 -0.25 8.93 6.73
C GLU A 148 -0.35 7.43 7.03
N ARG A 149 -1.43 7.02 7.73
CA ARG A 149 -1.62 5.67 8.28
C ARG A 149 -3.05 5.14 8.06
N VAL A 150 -3.71 5.57 6.98
CA VAL A 150 -5.09 5.19 6.66
C VAL A 150 -5.19 4.01 5.72
N LEU A 151 -6.35 3.35 5.74
CA LEU A 151 -6.71 2.28 4.82
C LEU A 151 -7.67 2.80 3.74
N PRO A 152 -7.43 2.53 2.45
CA PRO A 152 -8.36 2.82 1.37
C PRO A 152 -9.75 2.24 1.66
N GLY A 153 -10.80 3.02 1.34
CA GLY A 153 -12.20 2.69 1.59
C GLY A 153 -12.75 3.20 2.92
N ASN A 154 -11.90 3.74 3.81
CA ASN A 154 -12.31 4.37 5.09
C ASN A 154 -11.46 5.62 5.41
N VAL A 155 -10.89 6.22 4.38
CA VAL A 155 -9.89 7.29 4.49
C VAL A 155 -10.42 8.49 5.25
N ILE A 156 -11.65 8.95 4.94
CA ILE A 156 -12.25 10.13 5.57
C ILE A 156 -12.36 9.96 7.09
N TYR A 157 -12.88 8.80 7.53
CA TYR A 157 -13.02 8.51 8.94
C TYR A 157 -11.67 8.42 9.65
N GLU A 158 -10.75 7.68 9.04
CA GLU A 158 -9.44 7.41 9.63
C GLU A 158 -8.55 8.66 9.68
N LEU A 159 -8.58 9.53 8.65
CA LEU A 159 -7.86 10.82 8.66
C LEU A 159 -8.23 11.70 9.84
N MET A 160 -9.50 11.65 10.25
CA MET A 160 -10.00 12.49 11.37
C MET A 160 -9.88 11.80 12.73
N ASN A 161 -9.91 10.47 12.81
CA ASN A 161 -10.07 9.78 14.08
C ASN A 161 -8.84 8.96 14.52
N ASN A 162 -7.93 8.61 13.60
CA ASN A 162 -6.71 7.92 13.97
C ASN A 162 -5.71 8.86 14.64
N ASP A 163 -4.97 8.31 15.60
CA ASP A 163 -3.82 8.99 16.19
C ASP A 163 -2.76 9.29 15.13
N ARG A 164 -2.09 10.44 15.25
CA ARG A 164 -0.97 10.82 14.37
C ARG A 164 0.35 10.90 15.12
N VAL A 165 1.43 10.52 14.46
CA VAL A 165 2.80 10.69 14.94
C VAL A 165 3.41 11.87 14.19
N ILE A 166 3.80 12.92 14.89
CA ILE A 166 4.28 14.18 14.32
C ILE A 166 5.67 14.47 14.85
N GLY A 167 6.65 14.54 13.95
CA GLY A 167 8.04 14.77 14.29
C GLY A 167 8.65 15.94 13.55
N GLY A 168 9.03 16.99 14.26
CA GLY A 168 9.79 18.11 13.72
C GLY A 168 11.29 17.87 13.70
N ILE A 169 12.02 18.73 12.95
CA ILE A 169 13.49 18.81 13.06
C ILE A 169 13.91 19.42 14.41
N ASP A 170 12.99 20.12 15.06
CA ASP A 170 13.06 20.67 16.40
C ASP A 170 11.68 20.64 17.09
N GLU A 171 11.62 21.03 18.37
CA GLU A 171 10.38 21.02 19.15
C GLU A 171 9.35 22.03 18.66
N GLU A 172 9.80 23.19 18.18
CA GLU A 172 8.93 24.26 17.67
C GLU A 172 8.26 23.82 16.37
N SER A 173 8.99 23.18 15.47
CA SER A 173 8.45 22.57 14.25
C SER A 173 7.39 21.51 14.55
N SER A 174 7.62 20.68 15.57
CA SER A 174 6.61 19.68 16.01
C SER A 174 5.35 20.39 16.55
N THR A 175 5.50 21.48 17.28
CA THR A 175 4.38 22.27 17.84
C THR A 175 3.50 22.84 16.73
N HIS A 176 4.10 23.53 15.75
CA HIS A 176 3.37 24.14 14.63
C HIS A 176 2.66 23.09 13.77
N ALA A 177 3.30 21.93 13.54
CA ALA A 177 2.65 20.85 12.84
C ALA A 177 1.46 20.27 13.63
N ILE A 178 1.58 20.08 14.95
CA ILE A 178 0.49 19.65 15.82
C ILE A 178 -0.67 20.67 15.79
N GLU A 179 -0.38 21.96 15.85
CA GLU A 179 -1.40 23.01 15.73
C GLU A 179 -2.18 22.91 14.42
N PHE A 180 -1.50 22.69 13.29
CA PHE A 180 -2.17 22.50 12.01
C PHE A 180 -3.11 21.29 12.04
N TYR A 181 -2.62 20.11 12.42
CA TYR A 181 -3.44 18.90 12.43
C TYR A 181 -4.58 18.93 13.43
N SER A 182 -4.47 19.71 14.51
CA SER A 182 -5.52 19.89 15.51
C SER A 182 -6.81 20.52 14.96
N HIS A 183 -6.76 21.17 13.78
CA HIS A 183 -7.93 21.72 13.14
C HIS A 183 -8.93 20.66 12.69
N PHE A 184 -8.49 19.43 12.39
CA PHE A 184 -9.37 18.39 11.88
C PHE A 184 -9.15 16.99 12.46
N VAL A 185 -8.04 16.72 13.11
CA VAL A 185 -7.75 15.42 13.73
C VAL A 185 -8.34 15.38 15.14
N LYS A 186 -9.16 14.36 15.41
CA LYS A 186 -9.78 14.09 16.72
C LYS A 186 -9.00 13.06 17.54
N GLY A 187 -8.18 12.23 16.86
CA GLY A 187 -7.25 11.31 17.51
C GLY A 187 -6.13 12.05 18.26
N GLN A 188 -5.32 11.31 19.00
CA GLN A 188 -4.18 11.91 19.71
C GLN A 188 -3.06 12.30 18.74
N LEU A 189 -2.44 13.44 18.98
CA LEU A 189 -1.30 13.94 18.22
C LEU A 189 -0.02 13.72 19.03
N HIS A 190 0.69 12.63 18.70
CA HIS A 190 1.89 12.19 19.41
C HIS A 190 3.11 12.95 18.90
N ARG A 191 3.71 13.77 19.77
CA ARG A 191 4.94 14.51 19.46
C ARG A 191 6.15 13.60 19.50
N THR A 192 7.03 13.74 18.51
CA THR A 192 8.36 13.13 18.48
C THR A 192 9.32 13.96 17.63
N ASN A 193 10.49 13.43 17.25
CA ASN A 193 11.39 14.00 16.24
C ASN A 193 11.15 13.40 14.85
N ALA A 194 11.64 14.07 13.80
CA ALA A 194 11.42 13.69 12.41
C ALA A 194 11.88 12.23 12.12
N ARG A 195 13.09 11.84 12.56
CA ARG A 195 13.64 10.50 12.35
C ARG A 195 12.79 9.40 12.97
N THR A 196 12.29 9.64 14.19
CA THR A 196 11.41 8.68 14.87
C THR A 196 10.07 8.55 14.13
N ALA A 197 9.49 9.66 13.67
CA ALA A 197 8.24 9.63 12.92
C ALA A 197 8.38 8.92 11.56
N GLU A 198 9.48 9.15 10.84
CA GLU A 198 9.81 8.45 9.60
C GLU A 198 9.98 6.94 9.83
N LEU A 199 10.76 6.54 10.84
CA LEU A 199 10.96 5.12 11.13
C LEU A 199 9.69 4.45 11.65
N CYS A 200 8.84 5.16 12.41
CA CYS A 200 7.57 4.65 12.92
C CYS A 200 6.69 4.12 11.78
N LYS A 201 6.51 4.91 10.72
CA LYS A 201 5.76 4.49 9.52
C LYS A 201 6.32 3.24 8.88
N LEU A 202 7.63 3.19 8.67
CA LEU A 202 8.30 2.05 8.05
C LEU A 202 8.24 0.79 8.94
N THR A 203 8.32 0.98 10.26
CA THR A 203 8.24 -0.11 11.25
C THR A 203 6.88 -0.80 11.25
N GLU A 204 5.78 -0.04 11.14
CA GLU A 204 4.42 -0.60 11.10
C GLU A 204 4.26 -1.59 9.95
N ASN A 205 4.65 -1.18 8.74
CA ASN A 205 4.56 -2.02 7.55
C ASN A 205 5.57 -3.18 7.58
N SER A 206 6.78 -2.96 8.08
CA SER A 206 7.78 -4.02 8.23
C SER A 206 7.38 -5.05 9.27
N SER A 207 6.80 -4.64 10.40
CA SER A 207 6.24 -5.55 11.41
C SER A 207 5.13 -6.43 10.81
N ARG A 208 4.25 -5.83 10.00
CA ARG A 208 3.20 -6.58 9.30
C ARG A 208 3.79 -7.59 8.31
N ASP A 209 4.81 -7.20 7.55
CA ASP A 209 5.51 -8.06 6.59
C ASP A 209 6.18 -9.26 7.27
N VAL A 210 6.87 -9.03 8.40
CA VAL A 210 7.49 -10.09 9.23
C VAL A 210 6.45 -11.09 9.75
N GLN A 211 5.31 -10.60 10.24
CA GLN A 211 4.24 -11.47 10.73
C GLN A 211 3.63 -12.33 9.62
N ILE A 212 3.48 -11.78 8.40
CA ILE A 212 2.99 -12.52 7.24
C ILE A 212 4.04 -13.54 6.78
N ALA A 213 5.33 -13.18 6.78
CA ALA A 213 6.42 -14.10 6.44
C ALA A 213 6.45 -15.32 7.35
N PHE A 214 6.28 -15.12 8.66
CA PHE A 214 6.17 -16.23 9.61
C PHE A 214 5.00 -17.16 9.30
N ALA A 215 3.82 -16.62 9.02
CA ALA A 215 2.65 -17.43 8.64
C ALA A 215 2.86 -18.18 7.32
N ASN A 216 3.49 -17.53 6.33
CA ASN A 216 3.81 -18.12 5.03
C ASN A 216 4.83 -19.26 5.18
N GLU A 217 5.87 -19.08 6.00
CA GLU A 217 6.86 -20.11 6.30
C GLU A 217 6.21 -21.32 6.99
N LEU A 218 5.37 -21.08 8.00
CA LEU A 218 4.59 -22.15 8.65
C LEU A 218 3.74 -22.95 7.65
N SER A 219 3.13 -22.28 6.68
CA SER A 219 2.31 -22.97 5.68
C SER A 219 3.12 -23.93 4.80
N MET A 220 4.36 -23.56 4.47
CA MET A 220 5.27 -24.45 3.71
C MET A 220 5.75 -25.64 4.57
N ILE A 221 6.08 -25.40 5.84
CA ILE A 221 6.45 -26.44 6.79
C ILE A 221 5.29 -27.42 7.01
N CYS A 222 4.07 -26.89 7.21
CA CYS A 222 2.88 -27.70 7.43
C CYS A 222 2.57 -28.62 6.23
N GLU A 223 2.70 -28.11 5.01
CA GLU A 223 2.52 -28.94 3.82
C GLU A 223 3.52 -30.09 3.76
N GLN A 224 4.80 -29.81 4.04
CA GLN A 224 5.83 -30.85 4.09
C GLN A 224 5.59 -31.88 5.21
N ALA A 225 5.01 -31.45 6.32
CA ALA A 225 4.72 -32.29 7.48
C ALA A 225 3.35 -32.98 7.41
N GLY A 226 2.53 -32.72 6.40
CA GLY A 226 1.16 -33.24 6.28
C GLY A 226 0.21 -32.67 7.34
N ILE A 227 0.43 -31.41 7.76
CA ILE A 227 -0.35 -30.70 8.78
C ILE A 227 -1.24 -29.66 8.11
N ASN A 228 -2.50 -29.55 8.58
CA ASN A 228 -3.36 -28.44 8.17
C ASN A 228 -2.91 -27.14 8.87
N VAL A 229 -2.38 -26.19 8.12
CA VAL A 229 -1.86 -24.91 8.65
C VAL A 229 -2.96 -24.05 9.29
N TRP A 230 -4.17 -24.10 8.76
CA TRP A 230 -5.29 -23.30 9.28
C TRP A 230 -5.69 -23.76 10.68
N ASN A 231 -5.76 -25.08 10.90
CA ASN A 231 -6.00 -25.67 12.20
C ASN A 231 -4.83 -25.40 13.16
N LEU A 232 -3.59 -25.55 12.71
CA LEU A 232 -2.41 -25.24 13.52
C LEU A 232 -2.47 -23.80 14.04
N ILE A 233 -2.71 -22.83 13.16
CA ILE A 233 -2.77 -21.40 13.52
C ILE A 233 -3.93 -21.13 14.48
N GLU A 234 -5.10 -21.72 14.24
CA GLU A 234 -6.24 -21.58 15.15
C GLU A 234 -5.89 -22.06 16.56
N LEU A 235 -5.28 -23.24 16.68
CA LEU A 235 -4.88 -23.81 17.98
C LEU A 235 -3.76 -22.99 18.63
N ALA A 236 -2.73 -22.60 17.88
CA ALA A 236 -1.64 -21.78 18.42
C ALA A 236 -2.13 -20.44 18.95
N ASN A 237 -3.10 -19.82 18.28
CA ASN A 237 -3.69 -18.54 18.68
C ASN A 237 -4.60 -18.65 19.94
N LYS A 238 -4.89 -19.86 20.44
CA LYS A 238 -5.52 -20.01 21.77
C LYS A 238 -4.54 -19.63 22.91
N HIS A 239 -3.24 -19.63 22.64
CA HIS A 239 -2.27 -19.16 23.62
C HIS A 239 -2.35 -17.63 23.77
N PRO A 240 -2.47 -17.07 24.98
CA PRO A 240 -2.82 -15.66 25.22
C PRO A 240 -1.78 -14.65 24.72
N ARG A 241 -0.56 -15.07 24.43
CA ARG A 241 0.53 -14.21 23.93
C ARG A 241 0.89 -14.48 22.47
N VAL A 242 0.07 -15.24 21.74
CA VAL A 242 0.33 -15.62 20.35
C VAL A 242 -0.78 -15.09 19.45
N ASN A 243 -0.41 -14.41 18.36
CA ASN A 243 -1.32 -13.93 17.35
C ASN A 243 -0.67 -14.10 15.96
N ILE A 244 -0.74 -15.30 15.43
CA ILE A 244 -0.23 -15.64 14.09
C ILE A 244 -1.26 -15.23 13.04
N LEU A 245 -0.80 -14.55 12.00
CA LEU A 245 -1.63 -14.15 10.86
C LEU A 245 -1.95 -15.34 9.96
N GLN A 246 -2.89 -15.14 9.04
CA GLN A 246 -3.21 -16.16 8.04
C GLN A 246 -2.17 -16.11 6.91
N PRO A 247 -1.70 -17.29 6.43
CA PRO A 247 -0.81 -17.36 5.28
C PRO A 247 -1.53 -17.03 3.97
N GLY A 248 -0.74 -16.76 2.93
CA GLY A 248 -1.22 -16.53 1.57
C GLY A 248 -0.15 -16.87 0.54
N CYS A 249 -0.26 -16.27 -0.64
CA CYS A 249 0.70 -16.49 -1.75
C CYS A 249 1.97 -15.63 -1.65
N GLY A 250 2.10 -14.81 -0.62
CA GLY A 250 3.15 -13.80 -0.46
C GLY A 250 2.55 -12.44 -0.11
N VAL A 251 3.31 -11.36 -0.30
CA VAL A 251 2.90 -9.98 0.00
C VAL A 251 2.99 -9.11 -1.23
N GLY A 252 1.88 -8.46 -1.58
CA GLY A 252 1.76 -7.51 -2.68
C GLY A 252 1.32 -6.11 -2.20
N GLY A 253 0.94 -5.29 -3.16
CA GLY A 253 0.57 -3.89 -2.92
C GLY A 253 1.78 -2.95 -2.86
N HIS A 254 1.49 -1.67 -2.70
CA HIS A 254 2.49 -0.59 -2.82
C HIS A 254 3.04 -0.09 -1.46
N CYS A 255 2.64 -0.71 -0.35
CA CYS A 255 3.10 -0.35 0.99
C CYS A 255 3.90 -1.49 1.63
N ILE A 256 3.24 -2.58 2.04
CA ILE A 256 3.90 -3.67 2.78
C ILE A 256 4.97 -4.37 1.93
N ALA A 257 4.78 -4.47 0.60
CA ALA A 257 5.78 -5.03 -0.31
C ALA A 257 6.98 -4.10 -0.57
N VAL A 258 6.89 -2.81 -0.22
CA VAL A 258 7.83 -1.74 -0.59
C VAL A 258 8.57 -1.18 0.62
N ASP A 259 7.85 -0.72 1.65
CA ASP A 259 8.42 0.01 2.78
C ASP A 259 9.54 -0.73 3.54
N PRO A 260 9.51 -2.08 3.71
CA PRO A 260 10.61 -2.80 4.33
C PRO A 260 11.96 -2.61 3.63
N TYR A 261 11.94 -2.42 2.31
CA TYR A 261 13.17 -2.15 1.56
C TYR A 261 13.80 -0.80 1.91
N PHE A 262 13.01 0.19 2.36
CA PHE A 262 13.54 1.47 2.83
C PHE A 262 14.41 1.30 4.09
N ILE A 263 14.05 0.33 4.94
CA ILE A 263 14.88 -0.02 6.11
C ILE A 263 16.08 -0.88 5.69
N THR A 264 15.86 -1.93 4.90
CA THR A 264 16.94 -2.87 4.55
C THR A 264 18.02 -2.25 3.66
N SER A 265 17.66 -1.29 2.81
CA SER A 265 18.62 -0.56 2.00
C SER A 265 19.46 0.44 2.81
N ALA A 266 18.87 1.06 3.84
CA ALA A 266 19.56 2.02 4.70
C ALA A 266 20.39 1.32 5.79
N TYR A 267 19.95 0.17 6.30
CA TYR A 267 20.55 -0.55 7.42
C TYR A 267 20.79 -2.04 7.11
N PRO A 268 21.58 -2.37 6.06
CA PRO A 268 21.70 -3.75 5.58
C PRO A 268 22.39 -4.72 6.57
N LYS A 269 23.15 -4.19 7.51
CA LYS A 269 23.82 -5.00 8.55
C LYS A 269 22.88 -5.33 9.71
N GLU A 270 21.99 -4.42 10.06
CA GLU A 270 21.12 -4.48 11.23
C GLU A 270 19.74 -5.11 10.90
N ALA A 271 19.21 -4.85 9.70
CA ALA A 271 17.84 -5.23 9.31
C ALA A 271 17.72 -6.70 8.86
N LYS A 272 18.23 -7.66 9.66
CA LYS A 272 18.28 -9.10 9.29
C LYS A 272 16.90 -9.73 9.21
N ILE A 273 16.08 -9.59 10.23
CA ILE A 273 14.74 -10.17 10.27
C ILE A 273 13.86 -9.59 9.16
N ILE A 274 13.92 -8.27 8.94
CA ILE A 274 13.14 -7.59 7.90
C ILE A 274 13.54 -8.08 6.51
N ALA A 275 14.86 -8.22 6.26
CA ALA A 275 15.37 -8.74 4.99
C ALA A 275 14.93 -10.19 4.76
N SER A 276 15.09 -11.08 5.76
CA SER A 276 14.67 -12.48 5.66
C SER A 276 13.16 -12.61 5.46
N ALA A 277 12.36 -11.77 6.11
CA ALA A 277 10.92 -11.76 5.91
C ALA A 277 10.53 -11.42 4.45
N ARG A 278 11.20 -10.43 3.85
CA ARG A 278 11.01 -10.10 2.42
C ARG A 278 11.41 -11.26 1.51
N GLU A 279 12.52 -11.92 1.80
CA GLU A 279 12.96 -13.12 1.05
C GLU A 279 11.92 -14.24 1.13
N ILE A 280 11.40 -14.54 2.33
CA ILE A 280 10.39 -15.57 2.56
C ILE A 280 9.08 -15.21 1.81
N ASN A 281 8.59 -13.97 1.91
CA ASN A 281 7.39 -13.55 1.22
C ASN A 281 7.53 -13.57 -0.30
N ASN A 282 8.71 -13.25 -0.83
CA ASN A 282 9.01 -13.35 -2.26
C ASN A 282 9.13 -14.81 -2.72
N TYR A 283 9.80 -15.67 -1.93
CA TYR A 283 9.94 -17.10 -2.19
C TYR A 283 8.60 -17.82 -2.16
N LYS A 284 7.68 -17.42 -1.26
CA LYS A 284 6.35 -18.04 -1.17
C LYS A 284 5.60 -18.01 -2.50
N ALA A 285 5.67 -16.94 -3.26
CA ALA A 285 5.05 -16.87 -4.57
C ALA A 285 5.69 -17.88 -5.56
N GLN A 286 7.02 -17.99 -5.57
CA GLN A 286 7.71 -18.98 -6.38
C GLN A 286 7.33 -20.42 -5.97
N TRP A 287 7.34 -20.70 -4.67
CA TRP A 287 6.94 -21.97 -4.11
C TRP A 287 5.51 -22.37 -4.52
N CYS A 288 4.55 -21.44 -4.46
CA CYS A 288 3.18 -21.69 -4.93
C CYS A 288 3.15 -22.04 -6.43
N ALA A 289 3.90 -21.32 -7.27
CA ALA A 289 3.98 -21.61 -8.70
C ALA A 289 4.56 -23.02 -8.98
N GLU A 290 5.60 -23.41 -8.23
CA GLU A 290 6.19 -24.75 -8.31
C GLU A 290 5.19 -25.84 -7.90
N ARG A 291 4.40 -25.62 -6.84
CA ARG A 291 3.34 -26.54 -6.42
C ARG A 291 2.27 -26.73 -7.51
N VAL A 292 1.85 -25.65 -8.16
CA VAL A 292 0.91 -25.72 -9.27
C VAL A 292 1.50 -26.55 -10.43
N LYS A 293 2.73 -26.27 -10.83
CA LYS A 293 3.42 -26.99 -11.91
C LYS A 293 3.55 -28.49 -11.60
N ASN A 294 3.89 -28.84 -10.35
CA ASN A 294 4.00 -30.22 -9.91
C ASN A 294 2.63 -30.92 -9.97
N ALA A 295 1.56 -30.31 -9.48
CA ALA A 295 0.21 -30.85 -9.57
C ALA A 295 -0.25 -31.07 -11.03
N MET A 296 0.14 -30.19 -11.95
CA MET A 296 -0.13 -30.34 -13.38
C MET A 296 0.60 -31.56 -13.97
N LEU A 297 1.86 -31.75 -13.59
CA LEU A 297 2.65 -32.93 -14.04
C LEU A 297 2.09 -34.24 -13.46
N GLU A 298 1.75 -34.28 -12.18
CA GLU A 298 1.14 -35.44 -11.53
C GLU A 298 -0.20 -35.82 -12.17
N PHE A 299 -1.04 -34.81 -12.48
CA PHE A 299 -2.30 -35.01 -13.16
C PHE A 299 -2.09 -35.62 -14.56
N GLU A 300 -1.14 -35.05 -15.34
CA GLU A 300 -0.82 -35.56 -16.68
C GLU A 300 -0.34 -36.98 -16.65
N LEU A 301 0.56 -37.34 -15.73
CA LEU A 301 1.06 -38.68 -15.55
C LEU A 301 -0.06 -39.68 -15.21
N LYS A 302 -1.00 -39.27 -14.34
CA LYS A 302 -2.11 -40.10 -13.89
C LYS A 302 -3.17 -40.28 -14.97
N ASN A 303 -3.47 -39.26 -15.75
CA ASN A 303 -4.63 -39.24 -16.64
C ASN A 303 -4.27 -39.30 -18.13
N SER A 304 -2.97 -39.35 -18.50
CA SER A 304 -2.46 -39.35 -19.87
C SER A 304 -3.01 -38.22 -20.75
N ARG A 305 -3.35 -37.10 -20.15
CA ARG A 305 -3.79 -35.87 -20.82
C ARG A 305 -3.39 -34.64 -20.02
N LYS A 306 -3.31 -33.47 -20.67
CA LYS A 306 -3.09 -32.19 -20.00
C LYS A 306 -4.30 -31.81 -19.15
N PRO A 307 -4.08 -31.19 -17.96
CA PRO A 307 -5.17 -30.67 -17.18
C PRO A 307 -5.70 -29.35 -17.73
N VAL A 308 -6.95 -29.02 -17.40
CA VAL A 308 -7.48 -27.68 -17.40
C VAL A 308 -7.27 -27.10 -16.00
N VAL A 309 -6.64 -25.94 -15.89
CA VAL A 309 -6.26 -25.34 -14.60
C VAL A 309 -6.96 -24.00 -14.40
N ALA A 310 -7.71 -23.83 -13.33
CA ALA A 310 -8.30 -22.54 -12.95
C ALA A 310 -7.42 -21.80 -11.94
N MET A 311 -6.92 -20.62 -12.32
CA MET A 311 -6.14 -19.72 -11.46
C MET A 311 -7.10 -18.69 -10.85
N MET A 312 -7.48 -18.87 -9.58
CA MET A 312 -8.57 -18.16 -8.92
C MET A 312 -8.06 -16.96 -8.11
N GLY A 313 -8.15 -15.77 -8.71
CA GLY A 313 -7.75 -14.48 -8.14
C GLY A 313 -6.40 -13.96 -8.64
N LEU A 314 -6.36 -12.69 -9.00
CA LEU A 314 -5.15 -11.97 -9.45
C LEU A 314 -4.78 -10.81 -8.54
N ALA A 315 -5.74 -10.25 -7.78
CA ALA A 315 -5.52 -9.12 -6.90
C ALA A 315 -4.59 -9.50 -5.72
N PHE A 316 -3.83 -8.54 -5.22
CA PHE A 316 -2.93 -8.78 -4.09
C PHE A 316 -3.66 -8.95 -2.74
N LYS A 317 -4.92 -8.57 -2.67
CA LYS A 317 -5.77 -8.61 -1.47
C LYS A 317 -7.22 -8.97 -1.86
N PRO A 318 -7.97 -9.66 -1.00
CA PRO A 318 -9.37 -9.98 -1.26
C PRO A 318 -10.26 -8.75 -1.50
N ASN A 319 -11.20 -8.90 -2.45
CA ASN A 319 -12.30 -7.95 -2.72
C ASN A 319 -11.84 -6.55 -3.15
N ILE A 320 -10.74 -6.47 -3.88
CA ILE A 320 -10.24 -5.24 -4.53
C ILE A 320 -9.84 -5.54 -5.98
N ASP A 321 -9.67 -4.48 -6.76
CA ASP A 321 -9.26 -4.50 -8.17
C ASP A 321 -7.77 -4.19 -8.39
N ASP A 322 -6.99 -4.07 -7.31
CA ASP A 322 -5.57 -3.67 -7.37
C ASP A 322 -4.64 -4.87 -7.58
N LEU A 323 -3.92 -4.86 -8.70
CA LEU A 323 -2.99 -5.90 -9.13
C LEU A 323 -1.51 -5.52 -8.96
N ARG A 324 -1.21 -4.38 -8.28
CA ARG A 324 0.17 -3.91 -8.10
C ARG A 324 0.95 -4.85 -7.19
N GLU A 325 2.15 -5.24 -7.62
CA GLU A 325 3.03 -6.17 -6.91
C GLU A 325 2.32 -7.47 -6.45
N SER A 326 1.25 -7.88 -7.15
CA SER A 326 0.46 -9.04 -6.74
C SER A 326 1.23 -10.36 -6.90
N PRO A 327 1.41 -11.14 -5.80
CA PRO A 327 1.94 -12.50 -5.87
C PRO A 327 1.06 -13.41 -6.72
N SER A 328 -0.27 -13.30 -6.62
CA SER A 328 -1.25 -14.10 -7.37
C SER A 328 -1.10 -13.90 -8.87
N LYS A 329 -0.95 -12.64 -9.32
CA LYS A 329 -0.66 -12.31 -10.71
C LYS A 329 0.70 -12.86 -11.17
N ARG A 330 1.74 -12.77 -10.33
CA ARG A 330 3.07 -13.31 -10.61
C ARG A 330 3.03 -14.82 -10.78
N ILE A 331 2.36 -15.56 -9.88
CA ILE A 331 2.19 -17.02 -9.94
C ILE A 331 1.48 -17.39 -11.23
N THR A 332 0.36 -16.74 -11.54
CA THR A 332 -0.41 -17.00 -12.78
C THR A 332 0.45 -16.77 -14.03
N THR A 333 1.22 -15.69 -14.06
CA THR A 333 2.14 -15.39 -15.17
C THR A 333 3.20 -16.49 -15.33
N GLU A 334 3.80 -16.94 -14.23
CA GLU A 334 4.86 -17.94 -14.23
C GLU A 334 4.35 -19.32 -14.65
N VAL A 335 3.12 -19.69 -14.23
CA VAL A 335 2.47 -20.94 -14.66
C VAL A 335 2.16 -20.89 -16.16
N LEU A 336 1.63 -19.79 -16.69
CA LEU A 336 1.38 -19.61 -18.12
C LEU A 336 2.66 -19.70 -18.97
N GLN A 337 3.77 -19.17 -18.46
CA GLN A 337 5.06 -19.20 -19.17
C GLN A 337 5.76 -20.57 -19.16
N SER A 338 5.31 -21.51 -18.35
CA SER A 338 5.97 -22.82 -18.16
C SER A 338 5.93 -23.76 -19.37
N LYS A 339 5.32 -23.33 -20.50
CA LYS A 339 5.27 -24.04 -21.80
C LYS A 339 4.73 -25.48 -21.76
N ASN A 340 3.93 -25.85 -20.77
CA ASN A 340 3.40 -27.19 -20.62
C ASN A 340 2.12 -27.49 -21.44
N ASN A 341 1.66 -26.51 -22.25
CA ASN A 341 0.49 -26.60 -23.13
C ASN A 341 -0.82 -27.00 -22.42
N ALA A 342 -0.94 -26.79 -21.10
CA ALA A 342 -2.18 -26.94 -20.39
C ALA A 342 -3.12 -25.77 -20.69
N ASP A 343 -4.42 -25.98 -20.60
CA ASP A 343 -5.42 -24.92 -20.71
C ASP A 343 -5.55 -24.20 -19.36
N ILE A 344 -5.23 -22.90 -19.33
CA ILE A 344 -5.22 -22.09 -18.11
C ILE A 344 -6.38 -21.10 -18.15
N LEU A 345 -7.35 -21.28 -17.26
CA LEU A 345 -8.49 -20.40 -17.07
C LEU A 345 -8.13 -19.37 -15.96
N VAL A 346 -7.97 -18.12 -16.36
CA VAL A 346 -7.60 -17.04 -15.43
C VAL A 346 -8.84 -16.35 -14.93
N VAL A 347 -8.95 -16.19 -13.60
CA VAL A 347 -10.13 -15.64 -12.93
C VAL A 347 -9.77 -14.46 -12.05
N GLU A 348 -10.48 -13.34 -12.23
CA GLU A 348 -10.47 -12.21 -11.30
C GLU A 348 -11.86 -11.54 -11.32
N PRO A 349 -12.67 -11.72 -10.27
CA PRO A 349 -14.05 -11.21 -10.26
C PRO A 349 -14.15 -9.69 -10.11
N ASN A 350 -13.12 -9.02 -9.60
CA ASN A 350 -13.16 -7.59 -9.29
C ASN A 350 -12.66 -6.68 -10.42
N ILE A 351 -12.23 -7.25 -11.57
CA ILE A 351 -11.91 -6.47 -12.79
C ILE A 351 -12.71 -7.00 -13.97
N LYS A 352 -13.06 -6.11 -14.89
CA LYS A 352 -13.84 -6.47 -16.08
C LYS A 352 -12.98 -7.06 -17.20
N GLU A 353 -11.76 -6.57 -17.33
CA GLU A 353 -10.81 -6.95 -18.40
C GLU A 353 -9.37 -6.81 -17.94
N HIS A 354 -8.46 -7.50 -18.59
CA HIS A 354 -7.01 -7.39 -18.36
C HIS A 354 -6.27 -7.43 -19.69
N ASN A 355 -5.25 -6.59 -19.85
CA ASN A 355 -4.52 -6.42 -21.12
C ASN A 355 -3.74 -7.66 -21.57
N VAL A 356 -3.42 -8.59 -20.65
CA VAL A 356 -2.60 -9.78 -20.93
C VAL A 356 -3.41 -11.06 -20.79
N PHE A 357 -4.32 -11.15 -19.82
CA PHE A 357 -5.07 -12.36 -19.53
C PHE A 357 -6.50 -12.26 -20.05
N LYS A 358 -6.96 -13.31 -20.77
CA LYS A 358 -8.40 -13.49 -21.02
C LYS A 358 -9.03 -13.99 -19.71
N LEU A 359 -9.93 -13.21 -19.15
CA LEU A 359 -10.62 -13.58 -17.90
C LEU A 359 -11.77 -14.54 -18.18
N THR A 360 -11.93 -15.52 -17.28
CA THR A 360 -13.03 -16.50 -17.30
C THR A 360 -13.90 -16.27 -16.06
N PRO A 361 -15.24 -16.33 -16.16
CA PRO A 361 -16.12 -16.27 -15.00
C PRO A 361 -15.79 -17.37 -13.98
N TYR A 362 -15.77 -17.05 -12.69
CA TYR A 362 -15.27 -17.96 -11.66
C TYR A 362 -16.03 -19.27 -11.55
N LYS A 363 -17.36 -19.28 -11.76
CA LYS A 363 -18.16 -20.51 -11.75
C LYS A 363 -17.84 -21.39 -12.93
N GLU A 364 -17.72 -20.82 -14.13
CA GLU A 364 -17.35 -21.53 -15.35
C GLU A 364 -15.96 -22.15 -15.22
N ALA A 365 -14.98 -21.37 -14.73
CA ALA A 365 -13.63 -21.87 -14.50
C ALA A 365 -13.60 -23.01 -13.48
N TYR A 366 -14.36 -22.87 -12.38
CA TYR A 366 -14.44 -23.88 -11.34
C TYR A 366 -15.04 -25.19 -11.86
N GLU A 367 -16.13 -25.11 -12.64
CA GLU A 367 -16.78 -26.31 -13.20
C GLU A 367 -15.89 -27.05 -14.22
N ASN A 368 -15.22 -26.30 -15.10
CA ASN A 368 -14.47 -26.89 -16.23
C ASN A 368 -13.04 -27.33 -15.87
N ALA A 369 -12.48 -26.87 -14.74
CA ALA A 369 -11.10 -27.17 -14.37
C ALA A 369 -10.96 -28.56 -13.73
N ASP A 370 -9.85 -29.23 -14.04
CA ASP A 370 -9.36 -30.42 -13.33
C ASP A 370 -8.57 -30.03 -12.06
N ILE A 371 -7.82 -28.93 -12.16
CA ILE A 371 -7.02 -28.36 -11.06
C ILE A 371 -7.52 -26.96 -10.78
N VAL A 372 -7.88 -26.69 -9.52
CA VAL A 372 -8.35 -25.36 -9.07
C VAL A 372 -7.35 -24.80 -8.07
N VAL A 373 -6.83 -23.62 -8.36
CA VAL A 373 -5.79 -22.95 -7.56
C VAL A 373 -6.34 -21.67 -6.97
N PHE A 374 -6.62 -21.64 -5.68
CA PHE A 374 -7.07 -20.43 -4.99
C PHE A 374 -5.87 -19.61 -4.52
N LEU A 375 -5.70 -18.42 -5.14
CA LEU A 375 -4.59 -17.49 -4.90
C LEU A 375 -4.99 -16.30 -4.05
N THR A 376 -6.24 -15.83 -4.21
CA THR A 376 -6.78 -14.69 -3.46
C THR A 376 -8.18 -15.02 -2.96
N ALA A 377 -8.44 -14.80 -1.65
CA ALA A 377 -9.68 -15.23 -1.00
C ALA A 377 -10.85 -14.25 -1.21
N HIS A 378 -11.26 -14.05 -2.48
CA HIS A 378 -12.44 -13.23 -2.80
C HIS A 378 -13.73 -13.83 -2.23
N ASN A 379 -14.69 -12.96 -1.88
CA ASN A 379 -15.97 -13.40 -1.32
C ASN A 379 -16.77 -14.29 -2.28
N GLU A 380 -16.67 -14.05 -3.58
CA GLU A 380 -17.31 -14.84 -4.63
C GLU A 380 -16.93 -16.32 -4.54
N PHE A 381 -15.67 -16.62 -4.21
CA PHE A 381 -15.18 -17.99 -4.12
C PHE A 381 -15.71 -18.75 -2.90
N LYS A 382 -16.14 -18.05 -1.85
CA LYS A 382 -16.71 -18.67 -0.64
C LYS A 382 -18.06 -19.36 -0.90
N SER A 383 -18.70 -19.08 -2.03
CA SER A 383 -19.93 -19.75 -2.47
C SER A 383 -19.68 -21.12 -3.17
N LEU A 384 -18.42 -21.46 -3.43
CA LEU A 384 -18.04 -22.71 -4.06
C LEU A 384 -17.97 -23.84 -3.02
N GLU A 385 -18.40 -25.02 -3.40
CA GLU A 385 -18.35 -26.21 -2.54
C GLU A 385 -17.10 -27.04 -2.85
N TRP A 386 -16.57 -27.71 -1.85
CA TRP A 386 -15.43 -28.64 -2.05
C TRP A 386 -15.86 -29.80 -2.97
N ARG A 387 -14.97 -30.18 -3.90
CA ARG A 387 -15.20 -31.29 -4.84
C ARG A 387 -14.01 -32.25 -4.84
N ASP A 388 -14.29 -33.53 -4.51
CA ASP A 388 -13.26 -34.58 -4.44
C ASP A 388 -12.81 -35.10 -5.84
N ASP A 389 -13.55 -34.76 -6.90
CA ASP A 389 -13.20 -35.08 -8.29
C ASP A 389 -12.18 -34.08 -8.88
N LYS A 390 -11.78 -33.05 -8.15
CA LYS A 390 -10.81 -32.02 -8.58
C LYS A 390 -9.57 -32.02 -7.69
N VAL A 391 -8.44 -31.64 -8.27
CA VAL A 391 -7.25 -31.28 -7.50
C VAL A 391 -7.39 -29.84 -7.04
N ILE A 392 -7.48 -29.61 -5.74
CA ILE A 392 -7.65 -28.27 -5.19
C ILE A 392 -6.39 -27.85 -4.44
N LEU A 393 -5.76 -26.76 -4.88
CA LEU A 393 -4.66 -26.08 -4.21
C LEU A 393 -5.17 -24.78 -3.59
N ASP A 394 -5.39 -24.78 -2.29
CA ASP A 394 -5.93 -23.65 -1.55
C ASP A 394 -4.83 -22.93 -0.75
N PHE A 395 -4.18 -21.92 -1.37
CA PHE A 395 -3.11 -21.17 -0.73
C PHE A 395 -3.61 -19.99 0.13
N CYS A 396 -4.90 -19.70 0.12
CA CYS A 396 -5.47 -18.54 0.79
C CYS A 396 -6.62 -18.83 1.77
N GLY A 397 -6.96 -20.11 1.96
CA GLY A 397 -7.90 -20.56 2.98
C GLY A 397 -9.37 -20.37 2.64
N ILE A 398 -9.77 -20.65 1.40
CA ILE A 398 -11.18 -20.66 1.00
C ILE A 398 -11.92 -21.81 1.74
N PHE A 399 -11.33 -23.00 1.75
CA PHE A 399 -11.93 -24.16 2.40
C PHE A 399 -11.32 -24.50 3.76
N LYS A 400 -10.10 -24.03 4.04
CA LYS A 400 -9.36 -24.29 5.29
C LYS A 400 -9.19 -25.78 5.62
N LYS A 401 -9.05 -26.60 4.60
CA LYS A 401 -8.86 -28.05 4.69
C LYS A 401 -7.42 -28.47 4.58
#